data_5b0691ffc6a865632b9cbe38dc967ec0
#
_entry.id   5b0691ffc6a865632b9cbe38dc967ec0
#
_cell.length_a   1.000
_cell.length_b   1.000
_cell.length_c   1.000
_cell.angle_alpha   90.00
_cell.angle_beta   90.00
_cell.angle_gamma   90.00
#
_symmetry.space_group_name_H-M   'P 1'
#
loop_
_entity.id
_entity.type
_entity.pdbx_description
1 polymer ?
#
loop_
_entity_poly.entity_id
_entity_poly.type
_entity_poly.pdbx_seq_one_letter_code
_entity_poly.pdbx_strand_id
1 'polypeptide(L)' 'MDEATITPYRDGPLVIRGPFRLTDQDGREIAVNRATIALCRCGKSRMRPFCDGTHKVVRFSAPSGAERR' A
#
# COMPACT_ATOMS: atom_id res chain seq x y z
N MET A 1 -5.46 21.75 3.42
CA MET A 1 -5.48 21.00 4.14
C MET A 1 -4.90 19.83 3.89
N ASP A 2 -4.18 19.39 4.54
CA ASP A 2 -3.28 18.40 4.26
C ASP A 2 -3.69 17.09 4.85
N GLU A 3 -4.41 16.35 4.07
CA GLU A 3 -4.97 15.13 4.53
C GLU A 3 -4.47 13.99 3.67
N ALA A 4 -3.98 12.93 4.27
CA ALA A 4 -3.57 11.74 3.53
C ALA A 4 -4.79 10.93 3.14
N THR A 5 -4.76 10.39 1.93
CA THR A 5 -5.82 9.53 1.42
C THR A 5 -5.27 8.15 1.20
N ILE A 6 -5.91 7.13 1.76
CA ILE A 6 -5.49 5.74 1.63
C ILE A 6 -6.60 4.99 0.90
N THR A 7 -6.26 4.44 -0.27
CA THR A 7 -7.25 3.77 -1.10
C THR A 7 -6.83 2.33 -1.37
N PRO A 8 -7.57 1.34 -0.85
CA PRO A 8 -7.28 -0.05 -1.21
C PRO A 8 -7.85 -0.32 -2.60
N TYR A 9 -7.00 -0.77 -3.50
CA TYR A 9 -7.43 -1.11 -4.85
C TYR A 9 -7.88 -2.55 -4.88
N ARG A 10 -8.93 -2.82 -5.65
CA ARG A 10 -9.42 -4.19 -5.79
C ARG A 10 -8.32 -5.08 -6.34
N ASP A 11 -8.07 -6.20 -5.68
CA ASP A 11 -7.05 -7.18 -6.08
C ASP A 11 -5.68 -6.55 -6.27
N GLY A 12 -5.41 -5.50 -5.53
CA GLY A 12 -4.16 -4.74 -5.71
C GLY A 12 -3.64 -4.15 -4.41
N PRO A 13 -2.79 -3.14 -4.53
CA PRO A 13 -2.12 -2.57 -3.37
C PRO A 13 -2.98 -1.56 -2.63
N LEU A 14 -2.45 -1.08 -1.50
CA LEU A 14 -2.98 0.08 -0.82
C LEU A 14 -2.26 1.29 -1.39
N VAL A 15 -3.00 2.21 -1.98
CA VAL A 15 -2.42 3.43 -2.54
C VAL A 15 -2.59 4.56 -1.54
N ILE A 16 -1.49 5.22 -1.19
CA ILE A 16 -1.48 6.31 -0.22
C ILE A 16 -1.02 7.59 -0.90
N ARG A 17 -1.81 8.64 -0.77
CA ARG A 17 -1.50 9.95 -1.36
C ARG A 17 -1.57 11.03 -0.29
N GLY A 18 -0.79 12.07 -0.49
CA GLY A 18 -0.81 13.24 0.37
C GLY A 18 0.34 13.25 1.35
N PRO A 19 0.29 14.13 2.36
CA PRO A 19 1.38 14.20 3.31
C PRO A 19 1.28 13.03 4.29
N PHE A 20 2.25 12.14 4.25
CA PHE A 20 2.28 10.99 5.13
C PHE A 20 3.70 10.73 5.61
N ARG A 21 3.80 9.95 6.67
CA ARG A 21 5.08 9.45 7.15
C ARG A 21 4.96 7.93 7.19
N LEU A 22 5.88 7.24 6.55
CA LEU A 22 5.88 5.79 6.55
C LEU A 22 6.91 5.30 7.55
N THR A 23 6.48 4.47 8.49
CA THR A 23 7.39 3.91 9.49
C THR A 23 7.19 2.40 9.57
N ASP A 24 8.20 1.70 10.09
CA ASP A 24 8.04 0.30 10.41
C ASP A 24 7.43 0.19 11.81
N GLN A 25 7.20 -1.04 12.28
CA GLN A 25 6.53 -1.22 13.57
C GLN A 25 7.38 -0.77 14.76
N ASP A 26 8.67 -0.56 14.55
CA ASP A 26 9.56 -0.06 15.60
C ASP A 26 9.65 1.45 15.59
N GLY A 27 8.91 2.11 14.72
CA GLY A 27 8.88 3.56 14.65
C GLY A 27 9.95 4.16 13.77
N ARG A 28 10.73 3.36 13.06
CA ARG A 28 11.79 3.88 12.20
C ARG A 28 11.18 4.33 10.88
N GLU A 29 11.59 5.50 10.45
CA GLU A 29 11.06 6.08 9.24
C GLU A 29 11.63 5.38 8.01
N ILE A 30 10.73 5.02 7.09
CA ILE A 30 11.11 4.46 5.80
C ILE A 30 11.13 5.61 4.80
N ALA A 31 12.31 5.87 4.20
CA ALA A 31 12.46 7.01 3.31
C ALA A 31 11.63 6.83 2.04
N VAL A 32 10.87 7.88 1.71
CA VAL A 32 10.04 7.90 0.51
C VAL A 32 10.19 9.27 -0.13
N ASN A 33 10.53 9.30 -1.43
CA ASN A 33 10.61 10.58 -2.10
C ASN A 33 9.48 10.78 -3.09
N ARG A 34 8.31 10.30 -2.82
CA ARG A 34 7.14 10.48 -3.66
C ARG A 34 5.95 10.90 -2.83
N ALA A 35 5.03 11.64 -3.46
CA ALA A 35 3.81 12.03 -2.80
C ALA A 35 2.75 10.93 -2.83
N THR A 36 2.95 9.92 -3.66
CA THR A 36 2.02 8.80 -3.79
C THR A 36 2.80 7.50 -3.78
N ILE A 37 2.40 6.56 -2.94
CA ILE A 37 3.03 5.24 -2.88
C ILE A 37 1.97 4.16 -2.93
N ALA A 38 2.37 2.96 -3.30
CA ALA A 38 1.51 1.79 -3.32
C ALA A 38 2.14 0.72 -2.43
N LEU A 39 1.42 0.31 -1.40
CA LEU A 39 1.91 -0.69 -0.46
C LEU A 39 1.38 -2.07 -0.81
N CYS A 40 2.24 -3.07 -0.72
CA CYS A 40 1.90 -4.44 -1.05
C CYS A 40 0.87 -5.01 -0.09
N ARG A 41 -0.18 -5.66 -0.64
CA ARG A 41 -1.14 -6.39 0.17
C ARG A 41 -1.03 -7.90 -0.03
N CYS A 42 -0.50 -8.34 -1.16
CA CYS A 42 -0.41 -9.77 -1.45
C CYS A 42 0.69 -10.46 -0.65
N GLY A 43 1.63 -9.70 -0.12
CA GLY A 43 2.73 -10.25 0.67
C GLY A 43 3.83 -10.87 -0.15
N LYS A 44 3.77 -10.77 -1.49
CA LYS A 44 4.74 -11.44 -2.37
C LYS A 44 5.63 -10.47 -3.13
N SER A 45 5.46 -9.17 -2.94
CA SER A 45 6.29 -8.19 -3.62
C SER A 45 7.76 -8.33 -3.21
N ARG A 46 8.65 -8.18 -4.16
CA ARG A 46 10.08 -8.19 -3.89
C ARG A 46 10.58 -6.88 -3.34
N MET A 47 9.72 -5.85 -3.42
CA MET A 47 10.07 -4.51 -2.97
C MET A 47 9.27 -4.13 -1.74
N ARG A 48 8.87 -5.12 -0.94
CA ARG A 48 8.06 -4.83 0.25
C ARG A 48 8.71 -3.75 1.11
N PRO A 49 7.93 -2.84 1.65
CA PRO A 49 6.45 -2.83 1.68
C PRO A 49 5.82 -2.29 0.42
N PHE A 50 6.59 -1.90 -0.58
CA PHE A 50 6.04 -1.30 -1.80
C PHE A 50 5.57 -2.36 -2.77
N CYS A 51 4.56 -1.99 -3.57
CA CYS A 51 4.03 -2.88 -4.59
C CYS A 51 4.92 -2.89 -5.81
N ASP A 52 5.18 -4.07 -6.37
CA ASP A 52 5.94 -4.21 -7.61
C ASP A 52 5.13 -4.92 -8.70
N GLY A 53 3.81 -5.06 -8.49
CA GLY A 53 2.96 -5.72 -9.46
C GLY A 53 2.83 -7.22 -9.28
N THR A 54 3.51 -7.80 -8.31
CA THR A 54 3.46 -9.25 -8.08
C THR A 54 2.05 -9.74 -7.80
N HIS A 55 1.17 -8.86 -7.28
CA HIS A 55 -0.21 -9.23 -7.00
C HIS A 55 -0.93 -9.73 -8.26
N LYS A 56 -0.50 -9.25 -9.43
CA LYS A 56 -1.09 -9.70 -10.70
C LYS A 56 -0.61 -11.10 -11.06
N VAL A 57 0.61 -11.43 -10.71
CA VAL A 57 1.20 -12.72 -11.02
C VAL A 57 0.64 -13.81 -10.11
N VAL A 58 0.51 -13.51 -8.82
CA VAL A 58 0.01 -14.49 -7.85
C VAL A 58 -1.51 -14.49 -7.74
N ARG A 59 -2.18 -13.68 -8.57
CA ARG A 59 -3.65 -13.61 -8.62
C ARG A 59 -4.25 -13.24 -7.27
N PHE A 60 -3.66 -12.24 -6.63
CA PHE A 60 -4.17 -11.74 -5.37
C PHE A 60 -5.61 -11.26 -5.55
N SER A 61 -6.47 -11.61 -4.61
CA SER A 61 -7.87 -11.24 -4.67
C SER A 61 -8.32 -10.61 -3.37
N ALA A 62 -8.84 -9.40 -3.44
CA ALA A 62 -9.36 -8.70 -2.27
C ALA A 62 -10.24 -7.55 -2.73
N PRO A 63 -11.28 -7.20 -1.97
CA PRO A 63 -12.17 -6.10 -2.36
C PRO A 63 -11.49 -4.75 -2.17
N SER A 64 -12.03 -3.74 -2.83
CA SER A 64 -11.52 -2.37 -2.67
C SER A 64 -12.17 -1.66 -1.50
N GLY A 65 -13.24 -2.20 -0.94
CA GLY A 65 -13.93 -1.59 0.19
C GLY A 65 -13.82 -2.45 1.43
N ALA A 66 -14.58 -2.09 2.44
CA ALA A 66 -14.59 -2.86 3.68
C ALA A 66 -15.27 -4.21 3.46
N GLU A 67 -14.70 -5.25 4.07
CA GLU A 67 -15.34 -6.55 4.04
C GLU A 67 -16.37 -6.61 5.16
N ARG A 68 -17.49 -7.24 4.89
CA ARG A 68 -18.52 -7.41 5.89
C ARG A 68 -18.59 -8.85 6.30
N ARG A 69 -18.83 -9.09 7.56
CA ARG A 69 -18.93 -10.43 8.09
C ARG A 69 -20.27 -10.65 8.72
#